data_361ad24562b7dedaceaaaf49ec42a010
#
_entry.id   361ad24562b7dedaceaaaf49ec42a010
#
_cell.length_a   1.000
_cell.length_b   1.000
_cell.length_c   1.000
_cell.angle_alpha   90.00
_cell.angle_beta   90.00
_cell.angle_gamma   90.00
#
_symmetry.space_group_name_H-M   'P 1'
#
loop_
_entity.id
_entity.type
_entity.pdbx_description
1 polymer ?
#
loop_
_entity_poly.entity_id
_entity_poly.type
_entity_poly.pdbx_seq_one_letter_code
_entity_poly.pdbx_strand_id
1 'polypeptide(L)'
;MKKSLRTLWIVSLLTFYLHPSALGETKPMGFAIPFPNLTFTQPLTKEEQTYLGITKKAKFTFREIKGDLILVELISTYCVNCQRQAPIFTELYSFVEKDPALKGKVKMIGIAAGNNPGEVETFKKAHQIPYPIFSDPKFDAHMALGGPRTPFTIWVRRDGQGNGVVVSTHLGLTESAENVLAETRAVLQYNLALLKPKKGAIYEGDALKPPLTEEELLKRARKGMEASGGKVLQIEKITLKDGDWLYAGKVDWGTRQENLFSKLASRRAVCDVCHDTFFIYTFDSTGKVVDIAPVQLTKIDNLNWTEEDVNKLKSRTVGKSILKPFTFDARVDSISGATVTAVLIFDSLDKAKEVFEKLKKEGYVR
;
A
#
# COMPACT_ATOMS: atom_id res chain seq x y z
N MET A 1 90.68 12.25 14.50
CA MET A 1 89.54 11.86 15.34
C MET A 1 88.25 12.21 14.56
N LYS A 2 87.66 11.25 13.82
CA LYS A 2 86.41 11.43 13.03
C LYS A 2 85.31 10.71 13.73
N LYS A 3 84.28 11.43 14.26
CA LYS A 3 83.08 10.86 14.84
C LYS A 3 82.08 10.60 13.72
N SER A 4 81.76 9.35 13.50
CA SER A 4 80.71 8.87 12.58
C SER A 4 79.33 9.03 13.22
N LEU A 5 78.49 9.84 12.60
CA LEU A 5 77.04 9.97 12.97
C LEU A 5 76.30 8.87 12.22
N ARG A 6 75.76 7.89 12.95
CA ARG A 6 74.82 6.89 12.38
C ARG A 6 73.41 7.46 12.48
N THR A 7 72.84 7.77 11.33
CA THR A 7 71.46 8.18 11.19
C THR A 7 70.55 6.94 11.24
N LEU A 8 69.74 6.82 12.30
CA LEU A 8 68.74 5.76 12.43
C LEU A 8 67.51 6.16 11.65
N TRP A 9 67.20 5.41 10.59
CA TRP A 9 65.93 5.55 9.87
C TRP A 9 64.85 4.71 10.62
N ILE A 10 63.88 5.39 11.26
CA ILE A 10 62.69 4.75 11.82
C ILE A 10 61.72 4.62 10.67
N VAL A 11 61.57 3.42 10.12
CA VAL A 11 60.50 3.05 9.20
C VAL A 11 59.23 2.85 10.01
N SER A 12 58.39 3.85 10.00
CA SER A 12 57.02 3.74 10.60
C SER A 12 56.19 2.87 9.66
N LEU A 13 55.99 1.60 10.05
CA LEU A 13 55.01 0.71 9.43
C LEU A 13 53.59 1.20 9.86
N LEU A 14 52.96 1.99 8.98
CA LEU A 14 51.53 2.22 9.08
C LEU A 14 50.80 0.90 8.73
N THR A 15 50.45 0.11 9.75
CA THR A 15 49.51 -0.99 9.60
C THR A 15 48.12 -0.37 9.36
N PHE A 16 47.70 -0.36 8.09
CA PHE A 16 46.32 -0.15 7.71
C PHE A 16 45.50 -1.32 8.28
N TYR A 17 44.88 -1.14 9.43
CA TYR A 17 43.78 -1.98 9.85
C TYR A 17 42.61 -1.78 8.88
N LEU A 18 42.54 -2.64 7.88
CA LEU A 18 41.32 -2.87 7.13
C LEU A 18 40.30 -3.40 8.15
N HIS A 19 39.47 -2.51 8.68
CA HIS A 19 38.25 -2.93 9.31
C HIS A 19 37.42 -3.59 8.21
N PRO A 20 37.06 -4.88 8.34
CA PRO A 20 36.03 -5.43 7.48
C PRO A 20 34.79 -4.60 7.80
N SER A 21 34.37 -3.75 6.85
CA SER A 21 33.04 -3.19 6.86
C SER A 21 32.11 -4.38 6.95
N ALA A 22 31.54 -4.59 8.13
CA ALA A 22 30.41 -5.47 8.28
C ALA A 22 29.27 -4.88 7.42
N LEU A 23 29.29 -5.22 6.13
CA LEU A 23 28.10 -5.19 5.30
C LEU A 23 27.15 -6.16 5.98
N GLY A 24 26.31 -5.62 6.87
CA GLY A 24 25.20 -6.37 7.43
C GLY A 24 24.48 -6.96 6.23
N GLU A 25 24.43 -8.30 6.16
CA GLU A 25 23.55 -8.99 5.24
C GLU A 25 22.15 -8.41 5.47
N THR A 26 21.72 -7.51 4.59
CA THR A 26 20.34 -7.05 4.54
C THR A 26 19.53 -8.28 4.16
N LYS A 27 18.97 -8.96 5.16
CA LYS A 27 18.05 -10.07 4.91
C LYS A 27 16.93 -9.53 4.03
N PRO A 28 16.64 -10.19 2.90
CA PRO A 28 15.53 -9.78 2.05
C PRO A 28 14.28 -9.64 2.93
N MET A 29 13.57 -8.54 2.77
CA MET A 29 12.32 -8.30 3.47
C MET A 29 11.34 -9.45 3.16
N GLY A 30 10.67 -9.97 4.16
CA GLY A 30 9.73 -11.07 4.00
C GLY A 30 10.32 -12.47 3.84
N PHE A 31 11.63 -12.65 3.84
CA PHE A 31 12.25 -13.98 3.67
C PHE A 31 11.87 -14.95 4.81
N ALA A 32 11.45 -16.16 4.42
CA ALA A 32 10.93 -17.21 5.29
C ALA A 32 9.67 -16.83 6.09
N ILE A 33 8.91 -15.83 5.65
CA ILE A 33 7.62 -15.46 6.23
C ILE A 33 6.52 -16.31 5.58
N PRO A 34 5.57 -16.87 6.37
CA PRO A 34 4.40 -17.53 5.81
C PRO A 34 3.58 -16.57 4.97
N PHE A 35 3.26 -16.95 3.73
CA PHE A 35 2.35 -16.17 2.89
C PHE A 35 0.92 -16.34 3.38
N PRO A 36 0.13 -15.26 3.53
CA PRO A 36 -1.24 -15.36 4.00
C PRO A 36 -2.11 -16.16 3.01
N ASN A 37 -3.07 -16.93 3.54
CA ASN A 37 -3.99 -17.68 2.72
C ASN A 37 -5.11 -16.74 2.20
N LEU A 38 -4.77 -15.85 1.28
CA LEU A 38 -5.69 -14.90 0.69
C LEU A 38 -6.89 -15.61 0.04
N THR A 39 -8.06 -15.00 0.14
CA THR A 39 -9.28 -15.45 -0.53
C THR A 39 -9.56 -14.58 -1.73
N PHE A 40 -9.78 -15.21 -2.89
CA PHE A 40 -10.14 -14.55 -4.13
C PHE A 40 -11.62 -14.85 -4.45
N THR A 41 -12.38 -13.80 -4.76
CA THR A 41 -13.83 -13.90 -5.03
C THR A 41 -14.19 -13.52 -6.48
N GLN A 42 -13.22 -13.06 -7.26
CA GLN A 42 -13.41 -12.73 -8.66
C GLN A 42 -13.58 -14.01 -9.49
N PRO A 43 -14.60 -14.08 -10.36
CA PRO A 43 -14.77 -15.22 -11.26
C PRO A 43 -13.58 -15.38 -12.20
N LEU A 44 -13.14 -16.62 -12.40
CA LEU A 44 -12.08 -16.98 -13.33
C LEU A 44 -12.65 -17.41 -14.68
N THR A 45 -11.96 -17.10 -15.78
CA THR A 45 -12.22 -17.71 -17.09
C THR A 45 -11.82 -19.19 -17.07
N LYS A 46 -12.22 -19.96 -18.08
CA LYS A 46 -11.79 -21.37 -18.19
C LYS A 46 -10.28 -21.51 -18.34
N GLU A 47 -9.68 -20.60 -19.08
CA GLU A 47 -8.23 -20.52 -19.31
C GLU A 47 -7.50 -20.25 -17.99
N GLU A 48 -7.96 -19.28 -17.22
CA GLU A 48 -7.39 -18.93 -15.90
C GLU A 48 -7.57 -20.08 -14.89
N GLN A 49 -8.73 -20.76 -14.91
CA GLN A 49 -8.95 -21.97 -14.09
C GLN A 49 -7.96 -23.06 -14.44
N THR A 50 -7.80 -23.35 -15.72
CA THR A 50 -6.84 -24.35 -16.22
C THR A 50 -5.41 -23.96 -15.84
N TYR A 51 -5.06 -22.69 -16.07
CA TYR A 51 -3.74 -22.16 -15.73
C TYR A 51 -3.42 -22.30 -14.24
N LEU A 52 -4.35 -21.92 -13.36
CA LEU A 52 -4.16 -22.00 -11.91
C LEU A 52 -4.39 -23.41 -11.35
N GLY A 53 -4.92 -24.33 -12.14
CA GLY A 53 -5.28 -25.69 -11.71
C GLY A 53 -6.45 -25.71 -10.71
N ILE A 54 -7.40 -24.77 -10.86
CA ILE A 54 -8.56 -24.57 -9.98
C ILE A 54 -9.82 -25.04 -10.70
N THR A 55 -10.63 -25.84 -10.00
CA THR A 55 -11.91 -26.33 -10.56
C THR A 55 -13.11 -25.43 -10.23
N LYS A 56 -12.97 -24.58 -9.22
CA LYS A 56 -14.02 -23.66 -8.75
C LYS A 56 -14.04 -22.41 -9.61
N LYS A 57 -15.25 -21.97 -10.00
CA LYS A 57 -15.42 -20.75 -10.82
C LYS A 57 -15.38 -19.44 -10.01
N ALA A 58 -15.74 -19.51 -8.73
CA ALA A 58 -15.79 -18.36 -7.82
C ALA A 58 -15.27 -18.79 -6.46
N LYS A 59 -14.77 -17.87 -5.69
CA LYS A 59 -14.23 -18.01 -4.34
C LYS A 59 -13.32 -19.21 -4.13
N PHE A 60 -12.04 -18.96 -4.14
CA PHE A 60 -10.99 -19.92 -3.85
C PHE A 60 -9.90 -19.23 -3.01
N THR A 61 -8.97 -20.00 -2.49
CA THR A 61 -7.89 -19.46 -1.66
C THR A 61 -6.54 -19.66 -2.34
N PHE A 62 -5.54 -18.91 -1.89
CA PHE A 62 -4.16 -19.03 -2.37
C PHE A 62 -3.65 -20.49 -2.30
N ARG A 63 -4.02 -21.24 -1.26
CA ARG A 63 -3.64 -22.64 -1.10
C ARG A 63 -4.15 -23.57 -2.19
N GLU A 64 -5.21 -23.20 -2.90
CA GLU A 64 -5.82 -24.02 -3.95
C GLU A 64 -5.12 -23.85 -5.31
N ILE A 65 -4.34 -22.77 -5.50
CA ILE A 65 -3.55 -22.55 -6.73
C ILE A 65 -2.52 -23.68 -6.85
N LYS A 66 -2.37 -24.29 -8.01
CA LYS A 66 -1.37 -25.34 -8.26
C LYS A 66 -0.06 -24.73 -8.76
N GLY A 67 1.05 -25.36 -8.43
CA GLY A 67 2.41 -24.94 -8.80
C GLY A 67 3.36 -25.04 -7.60
N ASP A 68 4.66 -25.09 -7.86
CA ASP A 68 5.72 -25.16 -6.85
C ASP A 68 6.13 -23.77 -6.37
N LEU A 69 5.97 -22.78 -7.26
CA LEU A 69 6.26 -21.37 -7.03
C LEU A 69 5.13 -20.51 -7.59
N ILE A 70 4.62 -19.61 -6.78
CA ILE A 70 3.68 -18.57 -7.22
C ILE A 70 4.40 -17.22 -7.16
N LEU A 71 4.54 -16.59 -8.32
CA LEU A 71 5.00 -15.21 -8.44
C LEU A 71 3.79 -14.30 -8.27
N VAL A 72 3.76 -13.53 -7.20
CA VAL A 72 2.69 -12.59 -6.89
C VAL A 72 3.17 -11.18 -7.18
N GLU A 73 2.49 -10.50 -8.09
CA GLU A 73 2.73 -9.12 -8.43
C GLU A 73 1.66 -8.23 -7.79
N LEU A 74 2.04 -7.39 -6.83
CA LEU A 74 1.15 -6.39 -6.28
C LEU A 74 1.30 -5.10 -7.08
N ILE A 75 0.20 -4.65 -7.68
CA ILE A 75 0.16 -3.49 -8.56
C ILE A 75 -0.94 -2.50 -8.14
N SER A 76 -0.93 -1.33 -8.74
CA SER A 76 -2.11 -0.49 -8.92
C SER A 76 -2.17 -0.06 -10.39
N THR A 77 -3.35 -0.13 -11.00
CA THR A 77 -3.52 0.24 -12.41
C THR A 77 -3.22 1.72 -12.69
N TYR A 78 -3.22 2.55 -11.65
CA TYR A 78 -2.88 3.97 -11.69
C TYR A 78 -1.39 4.26 -11.42
N CYS A 79 -0.62 3.27 -11.01
CA CYS A 79 0.81 3.43 -10.74
C CYS A 79 1.61 3.43 -12.03
N VAL A 80 2.37 4.50 -12.29
CA VAL A 80 3.18 4.67 -13.52
C VAL A 80 4.19 3.54 -13.68
N ASN A 81 4.87 3.15 -12.60
CA ASN A 81 5.86 2.07 -12.66
C ASN A 81 5.22 0.70 -12.82
N CYS A 82 3.98 0.49 -12.34
CA CYS A 82 3.22 -0.73 -12.66
C CYS A 82 2.87 -0.82 -14.14
N GLN A 83 2.50 0.30 -14.77
CA GLN A 83 2.25 0.35 -16.23
C GLN A 83 3.54 0.05 -17.03
N ARG A 84 4.70 0.56 -16.58
CA ARG A 84 6.01 0.26 -17.19
C ARG A 84 6.43 -1.19 -16.96
N GLN A 85 6.06 -1.80 -15.84
CA GLN A 85 6.40 -3.18 -15.51
C GLN A 85 5.55 -4.20 -16.28
N ALA A 86 4.32 -3.86 -16.65
CA ALA A 86 3.39 -4.77 -17.30
C ALA A 86 3.95 -5.47 -18.55
N PRO A 87 4.61 -4.82 -19.51
CA PRO A 87 5.25 -5.51 -20.64
C PRO A 87 6.38 -6.46 -20.21
N ILE A 88 7.17 -6.10 -19.19
CA ILE A 88 8.25 -6.95 -18.66
C ILE A 88 7.67 -8.26 -18.11
N PHE A 89 6.58 -8.20 -17.37
CA PHE A 89 5.93 -9.38 -16.80
C PHE A 89 5.13 -10.18 -17.83
N THR A 90 4.62 -9.55 -18.87
CA THR A 90 4.02 -10.24 -20.02
C THR A 90 5.10 -11.07 -20.77
N GLU A 91 6.30 -10.52 -20.94
CA GLU A 91 7.45 -11.23 -21.52
C GLU A 91 7.92 -12.37 -20.61
N LEU A 92 8.05 -12.11 -19.30
CA LEU A 92 8.38 -13.14 -18.29
C LEU A 92 7.41 -14.31 -18.36
N TYR A 93 6.10 -14.04 -18.46
CA TYR A 93 5.11 -15.11 -18.62
C TYR A 93 5.40 -15.97 -19.87
N SER A 94 5.76 -15.35 -20.98
CA SER A 94 6.12 -16.06 -22.20
C SER A 94 7.37 -16.93 -21.99
N PHE A 95 8.37 -16.46 -21.26
CA PHE A 95 9.55 -17.26 -20.92
C PHE A 95 9.19 -18.47 -20.04
N VAL A 96 8.36 -18.26 -19.02
CA VAL A 96 7.92 -19.33 -18.11
C VAL A 96 7.12 -20.41 -18.88
N GLU A 97 6.19 -20.01 -19.74
CA GLU A 97 5.33 -20.96 -20.48
C GLU A 97 6.06 -21.71 -21.61
N LYS A 98 7.15 -21.14 -22.13
CA LYS A 98 8.01 -21.79 -23.15
C LYS A 98 9.06 -22.72 -22.54
N ASP A 99 9.43 -22.55 -21.28
CA ASP A 99 10.44 -23.36 -20.61
C ASP A 99 9.82 -24.63 -20.00
N PRO A 100 10.13 -25.85 -20.53
CA PRO A 100 9.57 -27.09 -19.99
C PRO A 100 9.92 -27.35 -18.52
N ALA A 101 11.01 -26.76 -18.00
CA ALA A 101 11.41 -26.90 -16.61
C ALA A 101 10.57 -26.05 -15.66
N LEU A 102 9.95 -24.97 -16.17
CA LEU A 102 9.17 -23.99 -15.40
C LEU A 102 7.67 -24.13 -15.63
N LYS A 103 7.27 -24.47 -16.85
CA LYS A 103 5.85 -24.62 -17.24
C LYS A 103 5.10 -25.52 -16.28
N GLY A 104 3.97 -25.02 -15.76
CA GLY A 104 3.14 -25.75 -14.80
C GLY A 104 3.66 -25.69 -13.35
N LYS A 105 4.96 -25.51 -13.12
CA LYS A 105 5.56 -25.38 -11.79
C LYS A 105 5.52 -23.93 -11.28
N VAL A 106 5.72 -22.97 -12.18
CA VAL A 106 5.64 -21.53 -11.87
C VAL A 106 4.30 -20.99 -12.31
N LYS A 107 3.61 -20.28 -11.43
CA LYS A 107 2.38 -19.54 -11.74
C LYS A 107 2.58 -18.07 -11.42
N MET A 108 2.01 -17.20 -12.24
CA MET A 108 2.02 -15.78 -12.05
C MET A 108 0.60 -15.30 -11.75
N ILE A 109 0.44 -14.45 -10.75
CA ILE A 109 -0.82 -13.77 -10.45
C ILE A 109 -0.55 -12.31 -10.09
N GLY A 110 -1.50 -11.44 -10.40
CA GLY A 110 -1.49 -10.06 -9.94
C GLY A 110 -2.55 -9.81 -8.86
N ILE A 111 -2.30 -8.83 -8.00
CA ILE A 111 -3.27 -8.26 -7.05
C ILE A 111 -3.27 -6.75 -7.26
N ALA A 112 -4.41 -6.19 -7.64
CA ALA A 112 -4.53 -4.78 -8.01
C ALA A 112 -5.10 -3.96 -6.84
N ALA A 113 -4.20 -3.38 -6.04
CA ALA A 113 -4.52 -2.62 -4.84
C ALA A 113 -5.30 -1.33 -5.15
N GLY A 114 -6.46 -1.16 -4.54
CA GLY A 114 -7.35 -0.02 -4.74
C GLY A 114 -8.10 -0.01 -6.08
N ASN A 115 -8.09 -1.13 -6.81
CA ASN A 115 -8.73 -1.21 -8.13
C ASN A 115 -9.96 -2.13 -8.13
N ASN A 116 -11.00 -1.71 -8.83
CA ASN A 116 -12.18 -2.52 -9.07
C ASN A 116 -11.99 -3.48 -10.27
N PRO A 117 -12.88 -4.49 -10.46
CA PRO A 117 -12.73 -5.46 -11.54
C PRO A 117 -12.71 -4.85 -12.95
N GLY A 118 -13.46 -3.77 -13.20
CA GLY A 118 -13.51 -3.12 -14.51
C GLY A 118 -12.19 -2.41 -14.86
N GLU A 119 -11.55 -1.79 -13.87
CA GLU A 119 -10.23 -1.17 -14.02
C GLU A 119 -9.14 -2.20 -14.28
N VAL A 120 -9.19 -3.33 -13.56
CA VAL A 120 -8.28 -4.46 -13.78
C VAL A 120 -8.43 -5.03 -15.19
N GLU A 121 -9.64 -5.24 -15.65
CA GLU A 121 -9.90 -5.75 -17.00
C GLU A 121 -9.40 -4.79 -18.08
N THR A 122 -9.62 -3.49 -17.90
CA THR A 122 -9.10 -2.45 -18.80
C THR A 122 -7.57 -2.48 -18.85
N PHE A 123 -6.91 -2.58 -17.70
CA PHE A 123 -5.46 -2.69 -17.58
C PHE A 123 -4.92 -3.95 -18.25
N LYS A 124 -5.52 -5.13 -17.98
CA LYS A 124 -5.14 -6.39 -18.62
C LYS A 124 -5.20 -6.31 -20.13
N LYS A 125 -6.27 -5.72 -20.69
CA LYS A 125 -6.43 -5.54 -22.14
C LYS A 125 -5.40 -4.60 -22.73
N ALA A 126 -5.19 -3.45 -22.08
CA ALA A 126 -4.26 -2.43 -22.56
C ALA A 126 -2.80 -2.95 -22.64
N HIS A 127 -2.40 -3.79 -21.69
CA HIS A 127 -1.06 -4.36 -21.60
C HIS A 127 -0.96 -5.81 -22.05
N GLN A 128 -2.03 -6.40 -22.59
CA GLN A 128 -2.11 -7.77 -23.09
C GLN A 128 -1.63 -8.82 -22.07
N ILE A 129 -1.98 -8.62 -20.79
CA ILE A 129 -1.51 -9.47 -19.69
C ILE A 129 -2.21 -10.82 -19.71
N PRO A 130 -1.45 -11.94 -19.86
CA PRO A 130 -2.02 -13.27 -20.08
C PRO A 130 -2.33 -14.05 -18.80
N TYR A 131 -1.92 -13.57 -17.63
CA TYR A 131 -2.16 -14.22 -16.35
C TYR A 131 -3.27 -13.51 -15.55
N PRO A 132 -3.86 -14.17 -14.53
CA PRO A 132 -4.92 -13.59 -13.71
C PRO A 132 -4.42 -12.41 -12.87
N ILE A 133 -5.20 -11.32 -12.84
CA ILE A 133 -5.05 -10.22 -11.89
C ILE A 133 -6.35 -10.08 -11.11
N PHE A 134 -6.24 -10.10 -9.78
CA PHE A 134 -7.37 -9.99 -8.86
C PHE A 134 -7.55 -8.55 -8.38
N SER A 135 -8.77 -8.06 -8.41
CA SER A 135 -9.10 -6.75 -7.86
C SER A 135 -9.05 -6.76 -6.33
N ASP A 136 -8.54 -5.69 -5.75
CA ASP A 136 -8.48 -5.46 -4.29
C ASP A 136 -8.95 -4.03 -3.96
N PRO A 137 -10.25 -3.70 -4.23
CA PRO A 137 -10.76 -2.34 -4.18
C PRO A 137 -10.76 -1.73 -2.78
N LYS A 138 -10.70 -2.56 -1.73
CA LYS A 138 -10.66 -2.13 -0.33
C LYS A 138 -9.29 -2.28 0.32
N PHE A 139 -8.27 -2.61 -0.45
CA PHE A 139 -6.90 -2.85 0.03
C PHE A 139 -6.77 -4.00 1.05
N ASP A 140 -7.72 -4.95 1.10
CA ASP A 140 -7.70 -6.03 2.08
C ASP A 140 -6.50 -6.97 1.87
N ALA A 141 -6.29 -7.42 0.64
CA ALA A 141 -5.13 -8.25 0.29
C ALA A 141 -3.82 -7.45 0.40
N HIS A 142 -3.81 -6.20 -0.05
CA HIS A 142 -2.68 -5.29 0.07
C HIS A 142 -2.25 -5.13 1.55
N MET A 143 -3.20 -4.87 2.46
CA MET A 143 -2.92 -4.73 3.88
C MET A 143 -2.48 -6.05 4.54
N ALA A 144 -3.04 -7.20 4.11
CA ALA A 144 -2.60 -8.52 4.58
C ALA A 144 -1.14 -8.83 4.20
N LEU A 145 -0.62 -8.19 3.15
CA LEU A 145 0.78 -8.28 2.72
C LEU A 145 1.69 -7.24 3.40
N GLY A 146 1.17 -6.43 4.32
CA GLY A 146 1.90 -5.39 5.05
C GLY A 146 1.83 -4.00 4.41
N GLY A 147 1.00 -3.81 3.39
CA GLY A 147 0.79 -2.52 2.72
C GLY A 147 2.03 -2.00 1.96
N PRO A 148 2.73 -2.81 1.16
CA PRO A 148 3.91 -2.37 0.43
C PRO A 148 3.54 -1.35 -0.66
N ARG A 149 4.52 -0.55 -1.07
CA ARG A 149 4.39 0.27 -2.28
C ARG A 149 4.38 -0.63 -3.52
N THR A 150 3.67 -0.23 -4.56
CA THR A 150 3.62 -0.93 -5.85
C THR A 150 4.54 -0.28 -6.89
N PRO A 151 5.08 -1.03 -7.86
CA PRO A 151 4.97 -2.48 -7.97
C PRO A 151 5.76 -3.21 -6.88
N PHE A 152 5.23 -4.34 -6.43
CA PHE A 152 5.92 -5.19 -5.45
C PHE A 152 5.80 -6.65 -5.87
N THR A 153 6.92 -7.30 -6.07
CA THR A 153 7.00 -8.70 -6.53
C THR A 153 7.34 -9.61 -5.37
N ILE A 154 6.62 -10.71 -5.22
CA ILE A 154 6.80 -11.68 -4.15
C ILE A 154 6.94 -13.07 -4.76
N TRP A 155 8.04 -13.76 -4.48
CA TRP A 155 8.23 -15.16 -4.83
C TRP A 155 7.79 -16.04 -3.67
N VAL A 156 6.74 -16.82 -3.88
CA VAL A 156 6.13 -17.67 -2.86
C VAL A 156 6.31 -19.13 -3.24
N ARG A 157 7.21 -19.84 -2.53
CA ARG A 157 7.36 -21.29 -2.66
C ARG A 157 6.24 -21.98 -1.90
N ARG A 158 5.79 -23.11 -2.43
CA ARG A 158 4.72 -23.89 -1.82
C ARG A 158 5.24 -25.20 -1.27
N ASP A 159 4.78 -25.57 -0.08
CA ASP A 159 5.02 -26.89 0.49
C ASP A 159 4.05 -27.94 -0.09
N GLY A 160 4.24 -29.21 0.25
CA GLY A 160 3.37 -30.31 -0.21
C GLY A 160 1.92 -30.21 0.27
N GLN A 161 1.62 -29.32 1.23
CA GLN A 161 0.28 -29.05 1.76
C GLN A 161 -0.35 -27.81 1.13
N GLY A 162 0.38 -27.11 0.25
CA GLY A 162 -0.08 -25.89 -0.40
C GLY A 162 0.11 -24.60 0.41
N ASN A 163 0.80 -24.66 1.56
CA ASN A 163 1.15 -23.45 2.30
C ASN A 163 2.23 -22.68 1.55
N GLY A 164 2.10 -21.35 1.51
CA GLY A 164 3.08 -20.48 0.90
C GLY A 164 4.14 -20.03 1.91
N VAL A 165 5.40 -19.97 1.46
CA VAL A 165 6.52 -19.36 2.19
C VAL A 165 7.18 -18.36 1.25
N VAL A 166 7.32 -17.12 1.70
CA VAL A 166 8.02 -16.07 0.93
C VAL A 166 9.51 -16.39 0.90
N VAL A 167 10.08 -16.45 -0.29
CA VAL A 167 11.50 -16.78 -0.52
C VAL A 167 12.29 -15.66 -1.15
N SER A 168 11.61 -14.69 -1.74
CA SER A 168 12.21 -13.42 -2.21
C SER A 168 11.14 -12.36 -2.35
N THR A 169 11.55 -11.09 -2.30
CA THR A 169 10.71 -9.93 -2.61
C THR A 169 11.50 -8.88 -3.36
N HIS A 170 10.82 -8.12 -4.22
CA HIS A 170 11.39 -6.97 -4.90
C HIS A 170 10.40 -5.81 -4.85
N LEU A 171 10.86 -4.65 -4.37
CA LEU A 171 10.10 -3.41 -4.35
C LEU A 171 10.53 -2.51 -5.49
N GLY A 172 9.57 -1.99 -6.23
CA GLY A 172 9.80 -1.08 -7.35
C GLY A 172 9.84 -1.76 -8.71
N LEU A 173 10.12 -0.95 -9.74
CA LEU A 173 10.22 -1.41 -11.13
C LEU A 173 11.39 -2.38 -11.29
N THR A 174 11.15 -3.52 -11.92
CA THR A 174 12.20 -4.47 -12.30
C THR A 174 12.90 -4.01 -13.58
N GLU A 175 14.18 -4.37 -13.73
CA GLU A 175 14.97 -3.94 -14.89
C GLU A 175 14.58 -4.68 -16.17
N SER A 176 14.38 -6.01 -16.08
CA SER A 176 14.03 -6.84 -17.25
C SER A 176 13.35 -8.16 -16.86
N ALA A 177 12.74 -8.81 -17.83
CA ALA A 177 12.12 -10.14 -17.67
C ALA A 177 13.17 -11.20 -17.35
N GLU A 178 14.40 -11.11 -17.93
CA GLU A 178 15.51 -12.01 -17.69
C GLU A 178 15.98 -11.98 -16.24
N ASN A 179 16.05 -10.80 -15.61
CA ASN A 179 16.45 -10.66 -14.21
C ASN A 179 15.43 -11.35 -13.30
N VAL A 180 14.13 -11.12 -13.54
CA VAL A 180 13.05 -11.79 -12.77
C VAL A 180 13.06 -13.30 -13.01
N LEU A 181 13.34 -13.76 -14.25
CA LEU A 181 13.46 -15.17 -14.59
C LEU A 181 14.65 -15.82 -13.89
N ALA A 182 15.80 -15.14 -13.83
CA ALA A 182 16.99 -15.64 -13.12
C ALA A 182 16.71 -15.83 -11.64
N GLU A 183 16.09 -14.84 -10.98
CA GLU A 183 15.67 -14.96 -9.59
C GLU A 183 14.64 -16.10 -9.40
N THR A 184 13.65 -16.20 -10.30
CA THR A 184 12.64 -17.27 -10.30
C THR A 184 13.28 -18.66 -10.34
N ARG A 185 14.31 -18.85 -11.17
CA ARG A 185 15.07 -20.12 -11.25
C ARG A 185 15.88 -20.36 -9.98
N ALA A 186 16.52 -19.32 -9.44
CA ALA A 186 17.33 -19.42 -8.22
C ALA A 186 16.46 -19.85 -7.02
N VAL A 187 15.33 -19.19 -6.78
CA VAL A 187 14.45 -19.51 -5.64
C VAL A 187 13.77 -20.87 -5.76
N LEU A 188 13.59 -21.39 -6.97
CA LEU A 188 13.10 -22.77 -7.17
C LEU A 188 14.06 -23.84 -6.64
N GLN A 189 15.36 -23.55 -6.56
CA GLN A 189 16.37 -24.47 -6.04
C GLN A 189 16.43 -24.47 -4.49
N TYR A 190 15.76 -23.55 -3.82
CA TYR A 190 15.79 -23.47 -2.34
C TYR A 190 15.17 -24.71 -1.73
N ASN A 191 15.90 -25.33 -0.81
CA ASN A 191 15.38 -26.46 -0.03
C ASN A 191 14.42 -25.96 1.06
N LEU A 192 13.12 -26.12 0.84
CA LEU A 192 12.08 -25.67 1.78
C LEU A 192 12.20 -26.31 3.17
N ALA A 193 12.75 -27.53 3.29
CA ALA A 193 12.95 -28.18 4.59
C ALA A 193 13.95 -27.43 5.50
N LEU A 194 14.83 -26.63 4.89
CA LEU A 194 15.79 -25.78 5.62
C LEU A 194 15.23 -24.39 5.96
N LEU A 195 14.11 -23.98 5.33
CA LEU A 195 13.45 -22.73 5.59
C LEU A 195 12.55 -22.87 6.82
N LYS A 196 13.00 -22.38 7.95
CA LYS A 196 12.16 -22.32 9.16
C LYS A 196 11.26 -21.07 9.06
N PRO A 197 9.93 -21.22 8.96
CA PRO A 197 9.02 -20.10 8.94
C PRO A 197 9.23 -19.18 10.14
N LYS A 198 9.33 -17.88 9.89
CA LYS A 198 9.52 -16.83 10.89
C LYS A 198 8.21 -16.09 11.13
N LYS A 199 8.02 -15.60 12.36
CA LYS A 199 6.98 -14.59 12.61
C LYS A 199 7.46 -13.24 12.08
N GLY A 200 6.56 -12.50 11.45
CA GLY A 200 6.85 -11.17 10.91
C GLY A 200 5.88 -10.77 9.81
N ALA A 201 6.03 -9.57 9.31
CA ALA A 201 5.30 -9.06 8.14
C ALA A 201 6.09 -9.35 6.86
N ILE A 202 5.39 -9.50 5.74
CA ILE A 202 6.02 -9.61 4.42
C ILE A 202 6.67 -8.28 4.04
N TYR A 203 6.03 -7.19 4.43
CA TYR A 203 6.55 -5.84 4.29
C TYR A 203 6.32 -5.06 5.60
N GLU A 204 7.35 -4.37 6.07
CA GLU A 204 7.28 -3.42 7.20
C GLU A 204 7.74 -2.06 6.68
N GLY A 205 6.82 -1.12 6.62
CA GLY A 205 7.15 0.26 6.27
C GLY A 205 7.30 1.13 7.51
N ASP A 206 7.90 2.31 7.33
CA ASP A 206 8.08 3.29 8.40
C ASP A 206 6.74 3.71 9.04
N ALA A 207 6.80 4.08 10.33
CA ALA A 207 5.64 4.65 11.00
C ALA A 207 5.22 5.97 10.35
N LEU A 208 3.92 6.11 10.07
CA LEU A 208 3.37 7.34 9.48
C LEU A 208 3.41 8.47 10.52
N LYS A 209 4.08 9.56 10.17
CA LYS A 209 4.11 10.78 10.98
C LYS A 209 3.56 11.93 10.14
N PRO A 210 2.52 12.64 10.62
CA PRO A 210 2.03 13.81 9.91
C PRO A 210 3.12 14.89 9.87
N PRO A 211 3.22 15.66 8.77
CA PRO A 211 4.25 16.69 8.63
C PRO A 211 3.97 17.98 9.42
N LEU A 212 2.88 18.02 10.17
CA LEU A 212 2.43 19.14 10.96
C LEU A 212 2.49 18.82 12.46
N THR A 213 2.73 19.84 13.26
CA THR A 213 2.63 19.77 14.72
C THR A 213 1.17 19.57 15.17
N GLU A 214 0.97 19.13 16.40
CA GLU A 214 -0.38 18.97 16.95
C GLU A 214 -1.16 20.30 16.98
N GLU A 215 -0.50 21.41 17.27
CA GLU A 215 -1.11 22.75 17.25
C GLU A 215 -1.60 23.12 15.83
N GLU A 216 -0.79 22.86 14.82
CA GLU A 216 -1.18 23.11 13.42
C GLU A 216 -2.33 22.21 12.96
N LEU A 217 -2.34 20.94 13.39
CA LEU A 217 -3.44 20.01 13.12
C LEU A 217 -4.74 20.50 13.79
N LEU A 218 -4.67 20.93 15.05
CA LEU A 218 -5.80 21.48 15.80
C LEU A 218 -6.35 22.74 15.10
N LYS A 219 -5.47 23.64 14.65
CA LYS A 219 -5.85 24.83 13.89
C LYS A 219 -6.55 24.50 12.58
N ARG A 220 -6.09 23.45 11.86
CA ARG A 220 -6.76 22.96 10.64
C ARG A 220 -8.11 22.33 10.95
N ALA A 221 -8.21 21.55 12.01
CA ALA A 221 -9.47 20.96 12.46
C ALA A 221 -10.51 22.06 12.79
N ARG A 222 -10.10 23.10 13.53
CA ARG A 222 -10.93 24.28 13.83
C ARG A 222 -11.43 24.93 12.52
N LYS A 223 -10.55 25.22 11.58
CA LYS A 223 -10.91 25.81 10.29
C LYS A 223 -11.91 24.92 9.51
N GLY A 224 -11.73 23.61 9.55
CA GLY A 224 -12.66 22.66 8.93
C GLY A 224 -14.05 22.69 9.58
N MET A 225 -14.14 22.88 10.91
CA MET A 225 -15.40 23.04 11.61
C MET A 225 -16.07 24.39 11.26
N GLU A 226 -15.29 25.47 11.17
CA GLU A 226 -15.76 26.81 10.80
C GLU A 226 -16.27 26.86 9.35
N ALA A 227 -15.84 25.95 8.49
CA ALA A 227 -16.37 25.82 7.12
C ALA A 227 -17.88 25.49 7.09
N SER A 228 -18.45 25.03 8.19
CA SER A 228 -19.91 24.87 8.38
C SER A 228 -20.68 26.19 8.47
N GLY A 229 -19.99 27.34 8.57
CA GLY A 229 -20.58 28.66 8.80
C GLY A 229 -20.88 28.97 10.28
N GLY A 230 -20.53 28.07 11.20
CA GLY A 230 -20.70 28.30 12.65
C GLY A 230 -19.41 28.77 13.32
N LYS A 231 -19.55 29.32 14.53
CA LYS A 231 -18.42 29.76 15.39
C LYS A 231 -17.99 28.58 16.29
N VAL A 232 -16.74 28.18 16.24
CA VAL A 232 -16.19 27.15 17.14
C VAL A 232 -15.98 27.78 18.55
N LEU A 233 -16.80 27.35 19.49
CA LEU A 233 -16.73 27.80 20.88
C LEU A 233 -15.60 27.11 21.64
N GLN A 234 -15.50 25.78 21.48
CA GLN A 234 -14.52 24.94 22.14
C GLN A 234 -14.08 23.85 21.14
N ILE A 235 -12.84 23.43 21.23
CA ILE A 235 -12.29 22.30 20.50
C ILE A 235 -11.29 21.59 21.39
N GLU A 236 -11.38 20.28 21.45
CA GLU A 236 -10.48 19.42 22.22
C GLU A 236 -10.14 18.14 21.46
N LYS A 237 -9.01 17.54 21.78
CA LYS A 237 -8.65 16.21 21.30
C LYS A 237 -9.26 15.17 22.23
N ILE A 238 -10.05 14.28 21.68
CA ILE A 238 -10.63 13.15 22.41
C ILE A 238 -9.94 11.87 21.97
N THR A 239 -9.70 10.97 22.92
CA THR A 239 -9.14 9.63 22.67
C THR A 239 -10.19 8.58 22.98
N LEU A 240 -10.46 7.72 22.01
CA LEU A 240 -11.41 6.62 22.13
C LEU A 240 -10.80 5.45 22.91
N LYS A 241 -11.65 4.53 23.39
CA LYS A 241 -11.23 3.39 24.24
C LYS A 241 -10.20 2.47 23.59
N ASP A 242 -10.18 2.41 22.26
CA ASP A 242 -9.21 1.61 21.50
C ASP A 242 -7.88 2.34 21.22
N GLY A 243 -7.72 3.57 21.75
CA GLY A 243 -6.56 4.42 21.55
C GLY A 243 -6.61 5.30 20.28
N ASP A 244 -7.64 5.14 19.45
CA ASP A 244 -7.87 6.07 18.32
C ASP A 244 -8.27 7.46 18.84
N TRP A 245 -8.03 8.49 18.04
CA TRP A 245 -8.27 9.87 18.48
C TRP A 245 -8.79 10.76 17.36
N LEU A 246 -9.49 11.82 17.75
CA LEU A 246 -9.99 12.85 16.85
C LEU A 246 -10.21 14.16 17.63
N TYR A 247 -10.50 15.24 16.93
CA TYR A 247 -10.89 16.51 17.54
C TYR A 247 -12.41 16.60 17.60
N ALA A 248 -12.95 16.92 18.77
CA ALA A 248 -14.36 17.25 18.97
C ALA A 248 -14.50 18.76 19.23
N GLY A 249 -15.38 19.42 18.52
CA GLY A 249 -15.61 20.86 18.66
C GLY A 249 -17.07 21.19 18.82
N LYS A 250 -17.39 22.05 19.82
CA LYS A 250 -18.73 22.63 19.99
C LYS A 250 -18.85 23.87 19.09
N VAL A 251 -19.78 23.82 18.15
CA VAL A 251 -19.99 24.86 17.15
C VAL A 251 -21.35 25.52 17.37
N ASP A 252 -21.40 26.83 17.25
CA ASP A 252 -22.59 27.67 17.44
C ASP A 252 -22.94 28.41 16.15
N TRP A 253 -24.15 28.19 15.66
CA TRP A 253 -24.73 28.89 14.49
C TRP A 253 -25.71 30.00 14.92
N GLY A 254 -25.71 30.40 16.21
CA GLY A 254 -26.63 31.40 16.76
C GLY A 254 -28.02 30.80 17.09
N THR A 255 -28.57 29.95 16.29
CA THR A 255 -29.87 29.28 16.49
C THR A 255 -29.77 27.91 17.11
N ARG A 256 -28.60 27.27 17.01
CA ARG A 256 -28.31 25.93 17.52
C ARG A 256 -26.84 25.75 17.82
N GLN A 257 -26.56 24.82 18.74
CA GLN A 257 -25.21 24.36 19.03
C GLN A 257 -25.14 22.86 18.88
N GLU A 258 -24.11 22.40 18.18
CA GLU A 258 -23.88 20.96 17.93
C GLU A 258 -22.38 20.65 17.99
N ASN A 259 -22.07 19.37 18.17
CA ASN A 259 -20.70 18.88 18.07
C ASN A 259 -20.35 18.54 16.63
N LEU A 260 -19.18 19.02 16.18
CA LEU A 260 -18.52 18.57 14.98
C LEU A 260 -17.27 17.76 15.35
N PHE A 261 -16.90 16.84 14.50
CA PHE A 261 -15.78 15.92 14.71
C PHE A 261 -14.82 16.02 13.53
N SER A 262 -13.53 16.20 13.83
CA SER A 262 -12.48 16.25 12.80
C SER A 262 -11.46 15.14 13.03
N LYS A 263 -11.31 14.25 12.05
CA LYS A 263 -10.40 13.12 12.10
C LYS A 263 -9.25 13.30 11.13
N LEU A 264 -8.01 13.15 11.62
CA LEU A 264 -6.84 13.02 10.78
C LEU A 264 -6.83 11.60 10.17
N ALA A 265 -6.84 11.51 8.85
CA ALA A 265 -6.56 10.30 8.10
C ALA A 265 -5.09 10.30 7.66
N SER A 266 -4.42 9.19 7.92
CA SER A 266 -3.02 8.97 7.56
C SER A 266 -2.94 7.68 6.75
N ARG A 267 -2.50 7.76 5.50
CA ARG A 267 -2.41 6.61 4.60
C ARG A 267 -1.01 6.54 3.99
N ARG A 268 -0.42 5.35 4.07
CA ARG A 268 0.85 5.09 3.38
C ARG A 268 0.65 5.16 1.87
N ALA A 269 1.65 5.67 1.18
CA ALA A 269 1.69 5.66 -0.27
C ALA A 269 1.60 4.23 -0.81
N VAL A 270 0.73 4.02 -1.80
CA VAL A 270 0.56 2.71 -2.46
C VAL A 270 1.52 2.56 -3.63
N CYS A 271 1.94 3.63 -4.31
CA CYS A 271 2.92 3.51 -5.39
C CYS A 271 4.31 4.00 -4.95
N ASP A 272 5.35 3.48 -5.58
CA ASP A 272 6.75 3.77 -5.24
C ASP A 272 7.19 5.22 -5.50
N VAL A 273 6.53 5.89 -6.45
CA VAL A 273 6.72 7.32 -6.75
C VAL A 273 5.69 8.23 -6.07
N CYS A 274 4.79 7.66 -5.26
CA CYS A 274 3.78 8.43 -4.53
C CYS A 274 4.28 8.80 -3.13
N HIS A 275 3.60 9.75 -2.50
CA HIS A 275 3.88 10.19 -1.12
C HIS A 275 2.78 9.75 -0.17
N ASP A 276 3.12 9.63 1.10
CA ASP A 276 2.15 9.37 2.15
C ASP A 276 1.09 10.47 2.16
N THR A 277 -0.15 10.08 2.42
CA THR A 277 -1.32 10.94 2.30
C THR A 277 -1.83 11.29 3.68
N PHE A 278 -1.96 12.60 3.96
CA PHE A 278 -2.51 13.10 5.20
C PHE A 278 -3.57 14.17 4.91
N PHE A 279 -4.75 14.00 5.48
CA PHE A 279 -5.83 14.96 5.39
C PHE A 279 -6.74 14.90 6.61
N ILE A 280 -7.45 15.98 6.90
CA ILE A 280 -8.47 16.02 7.95
C ILE A 280 -9.82 16.06 7.28
N TYR A 281 -10.72 15.15 7.67
CA TYR A 281 -12.13 15.23 7.32
C TYR A 281 -12.95 15.59 8.56
N THR A 282 -13.87 16.52 8.35
CA THR A 282 -14.79 17.02 9.40
C THR A 282 -16.21 16.56 9.08
N PHE A 283 -16.92 16.08 10.08
CA PHE A 283 -18.30 15.61 9.95
C PHE A 283 -19.14 16.02 11.18
N ASP A 284 -20.46 16.08 10.98
CA ASP A 284 -21.41 16.44 12.03
C ASP A 284 -21.91 15.21 12.82
N SER A 285 -22.76 15.46 13.83
CA SER A 285 -23.35 14.42 14.67
C SER A 285 -24.26 13.43 13.95
N THR A 286 -24.59 13.68 12.65
CA THR A 286 -25.35 12.80 11.79
C THR A 286 -24.46 12.01 10.82
N GLY A 287 -23.14 12.23 10.87
CA GLY A 287 -22.16 11.64 9.96
C GLY A 287 -22.07 12.32 8.60
N LYS A 288 -22.60 13.52 8.43
CA LYS A 288 -22.49 14.30 7.18
C LYS A 288 -21.15 14.99 7.13
N VAL A 289 -20.41 14.83 6.05
CA VAL A 289 -19.11 15.49 5.82
C VAL A 289 -19.32 17.00 5.65
N VAL A 290 -18.65 17.78 6.48
CA VAL A 290 -18.70 19.25 6.48
C VAL A 290 -17.54 19.84 5.70
N ASP A 291 -16.34 19.26 5.86
CA ASP A 291 -15.14 19.74 5.17
C ASP A 291 -14.09 18.64 5.01
N ILE A 292 -13.20 18.83 4.04
CA ILE A 292 -11.94 18.07 3.87
C ILE A 292 -10.80 19.06 3.73
N ALA A 293 -9.87 19.02 4.67
CA ALA A 293 -8.69 19.88 4.70
C ALA A 293 -7.41 19.07 4.38
N PRO A 294 -6.67 19.41 3.31
CA PRO A 294 -5.36 18.83 3.04
C PRO A 294 -4.38 19.09 4.19
N VAL A 295 -3.61 18.08 4.55
CA VAL A 295 -2.41 18.20 5.41
C VAL A 295 -1.17 18.00 4.55
N GLN A 296 -1.13 16.88 3.82
CA GLN A 296 -0.15 16.60 2.79
C GLN A 296 -0.84 15.80 1.69
N LEU A 297 -1.17 16.45 0.60
CA LEU A 297 -1.68 15.85 -0.64
C LEU A 297 -0.77 16.30 -1.77
N THR A 298 -0.05 15.36 -2.35
CA THR A 298 0.93 15.62 -3.41
C THR A 298 0.63 14.81 -4.65
N LYS A 299 1.16 15.28 -5.78
CA LYS A 299 1.21 14.58 -7.07
C LYS A 299 2.54 13.80 -7.17
N ILE A 300 2.66 12.96 -8.18
CA ILE A 300 3.87 12.14 -8.42
C ILE A 300 5.14 12.96 -8.68
N ASP A 301 4.99 14.22 -9.09
CA ASP A 301 6.06 15.19 -9.33
C ASP A 301 6.42 16.04 -8.09
N ASN A 302 5.99 15.63 -6.91
CA ASN A 302 6.15 16.35 -5.63
C ASN A 302 5.36 17.67 -5.50
N LEU A 303 4.58 18.04 -6.49
CA LEU A 303 3.75 19.23 -6.38
C LEU A 303 2.56 18.97 -5.45
N ASN A 304 2.25 19.96 -4.63
CA ASN A 304 1.03 19.93 -3.83
C ASN A 304 -0.21 19.96 -4.73
N TRP A 305 -1.30 19.38 -4.26
CA TRP A 305 -2.61 19.56 -4.89
C TRP A 305 -2.95 21.04 -5.00
N THR A 306 -3.45 21.43 -6.16
CA THR A 306 -3.94 22.78 -6.39
C THR A 306 -5.26 23.03 -5.65
N GLU A 307 -5.67 24.27 -5.55
CA GLU A 307 -7.00 24.61 -5.02
C GLU A 307 -8.12 23.99 -5.85
N GLU A 308 -7.95 23.90 -7.18
CA GLU A 308 -8.89 23.24 -8.08
C GLU A 308 -9.01 21.74 -7.76
N ASP A 309 -7.87 21.02 -7.56
CA ASP A 309 -7.87 19.62 -7.17
C ASP A 309 -8.63 19.39 -5.85
N VAL A 310 -8.39 20.26 -4.86
CA VAL A 310 -9.07 20.21 -3.55
C VAL A 310 -10.56 20.52 -3.70
N ASN A 311 -10.93 21.52 -4.47
CA ASN A 311 -12.33 21.87 -4.72
C ASN A 311 -13.07 20.75 -5.46
N LYS A 312 -12.43 20.09 -6.41
CA LYS A 312 -12.96 18.90 -7.07
C LYS A 312 -13.23 17.78 -6.04
N LEU A 313 -12.29 17.47 -5.15
CA LEU A 313 -12.50 16.51 -4.07
C LEU A 313 -13.68 16.89 -3.17
N LYS A 314 -13.71 18.16 -2.71
CA LYS A 314 -14.80 18.68 -1.85
C LYS A 314 -16.16 18.58 -2.51
N SER A 315 -16.29 18.90 -3.79
CA SER A 315 -17.54 18.78 -4.52
C SER A 315 -18.09 17.36 -4.58
N ARG A 316 -17.22 16.37 -4.46
CA ARG A 316 -17.56 14.95 -4.51
C ARG A 316 -17.80 14.34 -3.12
N THR A 317 -17.41 15.00 -2.05
CA THR A 317 -17.37 14.43 -0.70
C THR A 317 -18.17 15.24 0.32
N VAL A 318 -18.08 16.55 0.31
CA VAL A 318 -18.80 17.43 1.25
C VAL A 318 -20.33 17.32 1.04
N GLY A 319 -21.06 17.25 2.13
CA GLY A 319 -22.50 17.06 2.14
C GLY A 319 -22.95 15.60 2.07
N LYS A 320 -22.05 14.65 1.76
CA LYS A 320 -22.36 13.22 1.80
C LYS A 320 -22.21 12.66 3.21
N SER A 321 -22.87 11.53 3.48
CA SER A 321 -22.79 10.86 4.78
C SER A 321 -21.73 9.77 4.77
N ILE A 322 -20.86 9.77 5.80
CA ILE A 322 -19.88 8.69 6.04
C ILE A 322 -20.56 7.36 6.45
N LEU A 323 -21.85 7.37 6.70
CA LEU A 323 -22.64 6.15 6.99
C LEU A 323 -23.07 5.43 5.70
N LYS A 324 -22.86 6.06 4.54
CA LYS A 324 -23.12 5.49 3.22
C LYS A 324 -21.79 5.20 2.51
N PRO A 325 -21.73 4.20 1.62
CA PRO A 325 -20.49 3.88 0.90
C PRO A 325 -19.92 5.09 0.13
N PHE A 326 -18.63 5.31 0.27
CA PHE A 326 -17.86 6.23 -0.55
C PHE A 326 -17.15 5.43 -1.65
N THR A 327 -17.75 5.41 -2.85
CA THR A 327 -17.18 4.69 -3.99
C THR A 327 -16.40 5.65 -4.89
N PHE A 328 -15.15 5.33 -5.17
CA PHE A 328 -14.32 6.04 -6.15
C PHE A 328 -14.75 5.68 -7.57
N ASP A 329 -14.92 6.69 -8.41
CA ASP A 329 -15.13 6.54 -9.87
C ASP A 329 -14.02 7.28 -10.61
N ALA A 330 -13.13 6.55 -11.26
CA ALA A 330 -11.96 7.09 -11.94
C ALA A 330 -12.31 8.16 -13.00
N ARG A 331 -13.50 8.09 -13.60
CA ARG A 331 -13.93 9.05 -14.66
C ARG A 331 -14.19 10.46 -14.12
N VAL A 332 -14.55 10.57 -12.84
CA VAL A 332 -14.95 11.86 -12.22
C VAL A 332 -14.12 12.22 -10.99
N ASP A 333 -13.55 11.25 -10.29
CA ASP A 333 -12.85 11.46 -9.02
C ASP A 333 -11.32 11.48 -9.16
N SER A 334 -10.78 11.09 -10.34
CA SER A 334 -9.33 11.12 -10.60
C SER A 334 -8.74 12.53 -10.53
N ILE A 335 -7.59 12.63 -9.90
CA ILE A 335 -6.76 13.84 -9.89
C ILE A 335 -5.51 13.54 -10.73
N SER A 336 -5.22 14.40 -11.69
CA SER A 336 -4.06 14.24 -12.59
C SER A 336 -2.76 14.15 -11.77
N GLY A 337 -1.99 13.11 -12.01
CA GLY A 337 -0.75 12.82 -11.24
C GLY A 337 -0.97 12.41 -9.78
N ALA A 338 -2.22 12.20 -9.33
CA ALA A 338 -2.54 11.85 -7.94
C ALA A 338 -3.75 10.92 -7.80
N THR A 339 -4.07 10.12 -8.84
CA THR A 339 -5.25 9.24 -8.82
C THR A 339 -5.20 8.23 -7.67
N VAL A 340 -4.04 7.64 -7.38
CA VAL A 340 -3.86 6.72 -6.25
C VAL A 340 -4.17 7.43 -4.92
N THR A 341 -3.72 8.68 -4.75
CA THR A 341 -4.02 9.48 -3.55
C THR A 341 -5.54 9.71 -3.41
N ALA A 342 -6.23 10.02 -4.52
CA ALA A 342 -7.69 10.17 -4.50
C ALA A 342 -8.39 8.86 -4.08
N VAL A 343 -7.99 7.71 -4.61
CA VAL A 343 -8.50 6.38 -4.19
C VAL A 343 -8.31 6.19 -2.68
N LEU A 344 -7.15 6.51 -2.12
CA LEU A 344 -6.87 6.39 -0.69
C LEU A 344 -7.78 7.29 0.16
N ILE A 345 -8.11 8.50 -0.34
CA ILE A 345 -9.03 9.40 0.36
C ILE A 345 -10.44 8.80 0.38
N PHE A 346 -10.95 8.33 -0.76
CA PHE A 346 -12.27 7.69 -0.83
C PHE A 346 -12.38 6.44 0.04
N ASP A 347 -11.34 5.57 0.04
CA ASP A 347 -11.29 4.41 0.93
C ASP A 347 -11.27 4.81 2.41
N SER A 348 -10.58 5.90 2.76
CA SER A 348 -10.58 6.41 4.14
C SER A 348 -11.94 6.95 4.58
N LEU A 349 -12.67 7.60 3.67
CA LEU A 349 -14.02 8.09 3.93
C LEU A 349 -15.05 6.94 3.99
N ASP A 350 -14.87 5.88 3.20
CA ASP A 350 -15.69 4.66 3.29
C ASP A 350 -15.53 3.97 4.66
N LYS A 351 -14.30 3.94 5.18
CA LYS A 351 -13.97 3.41 6.52
C LYS A 351 -14.34 4.35 7.67
N ALA A 352 -14.67 5.63 7.40
CA ALA A 352 -15.02 6.60 8.43
C ALA A 352 -16.30 6.22 9.21
N LYS A 353 -17.16 5.36 8.66
CA LYS A 353 -18.28 4.76 9.36
C LYS A 353 -17.84 4.06 10.65
N GLU A 354 -16.70 3.39 10.65
CA GLU A 354 -16.16 2.70 11.83
C GLU A 354 -15.85 3.71 12.97
N VAL A 355 -15.30 4.87 12.60
CA VAL A 355 -15.05 5.96 13.57
C VAL A 355 -16.35 6.49 14.16
N PHE A 356 -17.38 6.66 13.32
CA PHE A 356 -18.70 7.09 13.77
C PHE A 356 -19.36 6.08 14.74
N GLU A 357 -19.30 4.80 14.43
CA GLU A 357 -19.84 3.75 15.30
C GLU A 357 -19.11 3.69 16.66
N LYS A 358 -17.80 3.95 16.70
CA LYS A 358 -17.05 4.09 17.95
C LYS A 358 -17.53 5.29 18.76
N LEU A 359 -17.70 6.46 18.12
CA LEU A 359 -18.24 7.66 18.77
C LEU A 359 -19.65 7.42 19.33
N LYS A 360 -20.50 6.70 18.59
CA LYS A 360 -21.83 6.32 19.04
C LYS A 360 -21.77 5.40 20.27
N LYS A 361 -20.94 4.36 20.22
CA LYS A 361 -20.75 3.41 21.33
C LYS A 361 -20.23 4.09 22.61
N GLU A 362 -19.47 5.17 22.47
CA GLU A 362 -18.91 5.94 23.60
C GLU A 362 -19.78 7.14 24.01
N GLY A 363 -20.92 7.36 23.35
CA GLY A 363 -21.92 8.38 23.74
C GLY A 363 -21.64 9.80 23.24
N TYR A 364 -20.67 9.98 22.32
CA TYR A 364 -20.39 11.28 21.71
C TYR A 364 -21.43 11.68 20.65
N VAL A 365 -22.05 10.72 20.00
CA VAL A 365 -23.16 10.88 19.05
C VAL A 365 -24.32 9.92 19.39
N ARG A 366 -25.55 10.27 18.94
CA ARG A 366 -26.77 9.51 19.24
C ARG A 366 -27.10 8.46 18.16
#